data_9ba8320761d4d8df9ad3156fc235f9e2
#
_entry.id   9ba8320761d4d8df9ad3156fc235f9e2
#
_cell.length_a   1.000
_cell.length_b   1.000
_cell.length_c   1.000
_cell.angle_alpha   90.00
_cell.angle_beta   90.00
_cell.angle_gamma   90.00
#
_symmetry.space_group_name_H-M   'P 1'
#
loop_
_entity.id
_entity.type
_entity.pdbx_description
1 polymer ?
#
loop_
_entity_poly.entity_id
_entity_poly.type
_entity_poly.pdbx_seq_one_letter_code
_entity_poly.pdbx_strand_id
1 'polypeptide(L)'
;MKLLLDSHAFLWWLAEDPRLSAGARQAVADPAATVFVSAATIWELSIKAALGRLDLGGADLVEEIAGNDFVELPVKARHSLAAAYLPRHHGDPFDRMLIAQAQIEGLTLVSRDAALRAYEIQILPA
;
A
#
# COMPACT_ATOMS: atom_id res chain seq x y z
N MET A 1 -13.77 4.47 7.02
CA MET A 1 -12.36 4.12 7.26
C MET A 1 -11.54 4.50 6.04
N LYS A 2 -10.38 5.04 6.24
CA LYS A 2 -9.44 5.39 5.16
C LYS A 2 -8.26 4.44 5.20
N LEU A 3 -8.10 3.66 4.15
CA LEU A 3 -7.11 2.59 4.05
C LEU A 3 -6.03 2.94 3.05
N LEU A 4 -4.79 2.57 3.34
CA LEU A 4 -3.68 2.59 2.38
C LEU A 4 -3.19 1.15 2.22
N LEU A 5 -3.27 0.62 1.00
CA LEU A 5 -2.80 -0.75 0.73
C LEU A 5 -1.28 -0.74 0.54
N ASP A 6 -0.58 -1.70 1.15
CA ASP A 6 0.80 -1.94 0.75
C ASP A 6 0.83 -2.75 -0.57
N SER A 7 2.02 -3.00 -1.09
CA SER A 7 2.17 -3.65 -2.39
C SER A 7 1.59 -5.06 -2.42
N HIS A 8 1.79 -5.85 -1.35
CA HIS A 8 1.24 -7.20 -1.28
C HIS A 8 -0.28 -7.18 -1.17
N ALA A 9 -0.83 -6.33 -0.31
CA ALA A 9 -2.28 -6.22 -0.15
C ALA A 9 -2.96 -5.83 -1.46
N PHE A 10 -2.37 -4.90 -2.21
CA PHE A 10 -2.89 -4.48 -3.50
C PHE A 10 -2.88 -5.63 -4.51
N LEU A 11 -1.74 -6.32 -4.66
CA LEU A 11 -1.64 -7.46 -5.58
C LEU A 11 -2.58 -8.60 -5.20
N TRP A 12 -2.68 -8.92 -3.93
CA TRP A 12 -3.57 -9.98 -3.47
C TRP A 12 -5.04 -9.64 -3.70
N TRP A 13 -5.41 -8.37 -3.52
CA TRP A 13 -6.76 -7.93 -3.85
C TRP A 13 -7.06 -8.11 -5.34
N LEU A 14 -6.16 -7.64 -6.21
CA LEU A 14 -6.35 -7.74 -7.66
C LEU A 14 -6.46 -9.18 -8.14
N ALA A 15 -5.66 -10.07 -7.56
CA ALA A 15 -5.63 -11.48 -7.92
C ALA A 15 -6.69 -12.33 -7.20
N GLU A 16 -7.50 -11.73 -6.33
CA GLU A 16 -8.40 -12.46 -5.44
C GLU A 16 -7.68 -13.57 -4.66
N ASP A 17 -6.45 -13.27 -4.24
CA ASP A 17 -5.55 -14.22 -3.61
C ASP A 17 -6.00 -14.52 -2.17
N PRO A 18 -6.13 -15.81 -1.78
CA PRO A 18 -6.57 -16.19 -0.42
C PRO A 18 -5.57 -15.79 0.67
N ARG A 19 -4.34 -15.37 0.34
CA ARG A 19 -3.39 -14.82 1.31
C ARG A 19 -3.87 -13.52 1.92
N LEU A 20 -4.72 -12.75 1.21
CA LEU A 20 -5.34 -11.57 1.80
C LEU A 20 -6.32 -12.02 2.88
N SER A 21 -6.17 -11.49 4.10
CA SER A 21 -7.02 -11.89 5.22
C SER A 21 -8.50 -11.56 4.97
N ALA A 22 -9.39 -12.31 5.62
CA ALA A 22 -10.82 -12.05 5.52
C ALA A 22 -11.17 -10.65 6.05
N GLY A 23 -10.51 -10.21 7.13
CA GLY A 23 -10.72 -8.88 7.70
C GLY A 23 -10.29 -7.77 6.76
N ALA A 24 -9.15 -7.91 6.10
CA ALA A 24 -8.68 -6.95 5.11
C ALA A 24 -9.61 -6.91 3.90
N ARG A 25 -10.02 -8.06 3.40
CA ARG A 25 -10.93 -8.16 2.26
C ARG A 25 -12.27 -7.47 2.55
N GLN A 26 -12.83 -7.69 3.74
CA GLN A 26 -14.08 -7.05 4.14
C GLN A 26 -13.92 -5.54 4.24
N ALA A 27 -12.83 -5.06 4.83
CA ALA A 27 -12.59 -3.63 5.00
C ALA A 27 -12.41 -2.93 3.64
N VAL A 28 -11.67 -3.54 2.70
CA VAL A 28 -11.47 -2.98 1.36
C VAL A 28 -12.77 -2.99 0.54
N ALA A 29 -13.59 -4.02 0.71
CA ALA A 29 -14.87 -4.15 0.01
C ALA A 29 -15.99 -3.26 0.58
N ASP A 30 -15.80 -2.68 1.77
CA ASP A 30 -16.81 -1.85 2.41
C ASP A 30 -17.05 -0.57 1.57
N PRO A 31 -18.30 -0.32 1.11
CA PRO A 31 -18.61 0.89 0.32
C PRO A 31 -18.34 2.19 1.08
N ALA A 32 -18.32 2.17 2.41
CA ALA A 32 -18.02 3.33 3.24
C ALA A 32 -16.53 3.61 3.36
N ALA A 33 -15.66 2.67 2.95
CA ALA A 33 -14.21 2.85 3.01
C ALA A 33 -13.71 3.66 1.82
N THR A 34 -12.72 4.52 2.07
CA THR A 34 -11.89 5.10 0.99
C THR A 34 -10.57 4.35 0.99
N VAL A 35 -10.24 3.75 -0.14
CA VAL A 35 -9.04 2.90 -0.29
C VAL A 35 -8.05 3.60 -1.20
N PHE A 36 -6.85 3.83 -0.68
CA PHE A 36 -5.76 4.50 -1.39
C PHE A 36 -4.69 3.50 -1.81
N VAL A 37 -4.11 3.75 -2.97
CA VAL A 37 -2.91 3.08 -3.46
C VAL A 37 -1.87 4.16 -3.77
N SER A 38 -0.70 4.06 -3.16
CA SER A 38 0.36 5.04 -3.36
C SER A 38 1.00 4.94 -4.74
N ALA A 39 1.34 6.09 -5.32
CA ALA A 39 2.19 6.14 -6.52
C ALA A 39 3.52 5.42 -6.30
N ALA A 40 4.04 5.41 -5.07
CA ALA A 40 5.25 4.66 -4.71
C ALA A 40 5.07 3.14 -4.86
N THR A 41 3.89 2.62 -4.56
CA THR A 41 3.56 1.20 -4.75
C THR A 41 3.57 0.84 -6.23
N ILE A 42 3.00 1.70 -7.08
CA ILE A 42 3.04 1.50 -8.54
C ILE A 42 4.49 1.45 -9.04
N TRP A 43 5.32 2.34 -8.53
CA TRP A 43 6.75 2.37 -8.90
C TRP A 43 7.48 1.11 -8.45
N GLU A 44 7.28 0.68 -7.20
CA GLU A 44 7.89 -0.56 -6.68
C GLU A 44 7.52 -1.78 -7.52
N LEU A 45 6.22 -1.97 -7.78
CA LEU A 45 5.74 -3.11 -8.54
C LEU A 45 6.19 -3.07 -10.00
N SER A 46 6.26 -1.87 -10.58
CA SER A 46 6.72 -1.68 -11.95
C SER A 46 8.21 -1.99 -12.10
N ILE A 47 9.03 -1.62 -11.10
CA ILE A 47 10.46 -2.00 -11.08
C ILE A 47 10.59 -3.52 -11.07
N LYS A 48 9.85 -4.20 -10.20
CA LYS A 48 9.91 -5.66 -10.09
C LYS A 48 9.47 -6.35 -11.39
N ALA A 49 8.41 -5.83 -12.01
CA ALA A 49 7.94 -6.36 -13.30
C ALA A 49 8.95 -6.14 -14.41
N ALA A 50 9.57 -4.96 -14.48
CA ALA A 50 10.59 -4.64 -15.48
C ALA A 50 11.84 -5.52 -15.34
N LEU A 51 12.15 -5.95 -14.11
CA LEU A 51 13.28 -6.85 -13.83
C LEU A 51 12.92 -8.34 -13.99
N GLY A 52 11.71 -8.65 -14.42
CA GLY A 52 11.25 -10.04 -14.58
C GLY A 52 10.98 -10.77 -13.27
N ARG A 53 10.86 -10.04 -12.16
CA ARG A 53 10.63 -10.62 -10.82
C ARG A 53 9.15 -10.68 -10.43
N LEU A 54 8.28 -10.11 -11.26
CA LEU A 54 6.84 -10.05 -11.03
C LEU A 54 6.13 -10.14 -12.37
N ASP A 55 5.18 -11.06 -12.47
CA ASP A 55 4.31 -11.18 -13.64
C ASP A 55 2.97 -10.52 -13.32
N LEU A 56 2.66 -9.44 -14.03
CA LEU A 56 1.41 -8.71 -13.88
C LEU A 56 0.29 -9.25 -14.78
N GLY A 57 0.58 -10.27 -15.59
CA GLY A 57 -0.42 -10.85 -16.49
C GLY A 57 -0.99 -9.87 -17.51
N GLY A 58 -0.21 -8.84 -17.89
CA GLY A 58 -0.67 -7.80 -18.81
C GLY A 58 -1.51 -6.71 -18.17
N ALA A 59 -1.69 -6.71 -16.84
CA ALA A 59 -2.47 -5.68 -16.15
C ALA A 59 -1.77 -4.32 -16.19
N ASP A 60 -2.55 -3.27 -16.40
CA ASP A 60 -2.13 -1.88 -16.19
C ASP A 60 -2.50 -1.47 -14.77
N LEU A 61 -1.49 -1.37 -13.90
CA LEU A 61 -1.73 -1.08 -12.48
C LEU A 61 -2.35 0.30 -12.26
N VAL A 62 -2.06 1.27 -13.12
CA VAL A 62 -2.66 2.61 -13.00
C VAL A 62 -4.17 2.54 -13.25
N GLU A 63 -4.59 1.81 -14.27
CA GLU A 63 -6.02 1.62 -14.55
C GLU A 63 -6.72 0.77 -13.50
N GLU A 64 -6.02 -0.19 -12.89
CA GLU A 64 -6.58 -1.02 -11.83
C GLU A 64 -6.95 -0.20 -10.59
N ILE A 65 -6.26 0.90 -10.31
CA ILE A 65 -6.62 1.77 -9.18
C ILE A 65 -8.04 2.30 -9.38
N ALA A 66 -8.30 2.98 -10.49
CA ALA A 66 -9.62 3.53 -10.78
C ALA A 66 -10.66 2.44 -11.02
N GLY A 67 -10.27 1.34 -11.66
CA GLY A 67 -11.16 0.22 -11.96
C GLY A 67 -11.71 -0.48 -10.72
N ASN A 68 -11.01 -0.36 -9.58
CA ASN A 68 -11.46 -0.91 -8.30
C ASN A 68 -12.07 0.17 -7.38
N ASP A 69 -12.35 1.36 -7.91
CA ASP A 69 -12.81 2.51 -7.14
C ASP A 69 -11.84 2.93 -6.03
N PHE A 70 -10.55 2.66 -6.23
CA PHE A 70 -9.48 3.12 -5.36
C PHE A 70 -9.06 4.53 -5.76
N VAL A 71 -8.31 5.18 -4.88
CA VAL A 71 -7.80 6.53 -5.07
C VAL A 71 -6.28 6.48 -5.12
N GLU A 72 -5.69 7.08 -6.14
CA GLU A 72 -4.24 7.23 -6.18
C GLU A 72 -3.79 8.22 -5.11
N LEU A 73 -2.78 7.84 -4.31
CA LEU A 73 -2.14 8.73 -3.35
C LEU A 73 -0.81 9.20 -3.93
N PRO A 74 -0.70 10.48 -4.33
CA PRO A 74 0.56 11.01 -4.86
C PRO A 74 1.63 11.06 -3.79
N VAL A 75 2.89 10.86 -4.18
CA VAL A 75 4.03 11.09 -3.31
C VAL A 75 4.40 12.57 -3.37
N LYS A 76 4.22 13.26 -2.24
CA LYS A 76 4.56 14.68 -2.11
C LYS A 76 5.94 14.84 -1.47
N ALA A 77 6.55 16.00 -1.66
CA ALA A 77 7.85 16.30 -1.05
C ALA A 77 7.83 16.13 0.48
N ARG A 78 6.73 16.47 1.13
CA ARG A 78 6.57 16.31 2.58
C ARG A 78 6.56 14.84 2.99
N HIS A 79 5.98 13.97 2.19
CA HIS A 79 6.06 12.53 2.41
C HIS A 79 7.50 12.03 2.32
N SER A 80 8.23 12.48 1.31
CA SER A 80 9.63 12.07 1.08
C SER A 80 10.53 12.50 2.21
N LEU A 81 10.38 13.75 2.69
CA LEU A 81 11.14 14.26 3.82
C LEU A 81 10.86 13.43 5.07
N ALA A 82 9.59 13.19 5.39
CA ALA A 82 9.20 12.40 6.55
C ALA A 82 9.71 10.97 6.48
N ALA A 83 9.62 10.32 5.32
CA ALA A 83 10.08 8.95 5.12
C ALA A 83 11.58 8.81 5.40
N ALA A 84 12.38 9.79 4.98
CA ALA A 84 13.82 9.77 5.17
C ALA A 84 14.22 9.81 6.65
N TYR A 85 13.45 10.52 7.48
CA TYR A 85 13.75 10.73 8.90
C TYR A 85 12.98 9.83 9.87
N LEU A 86 12.21 8.86 9.37
CA LEU A 86 11.56 7.88 10.23
C LEU A 86 12.58 7.12 11.08
N PRO A 87 12.22 6.69 12.31
CA PRO A 87 13.06 5.77 13.08
C PRO A 87 13.42 4.54 12.26
N ARG A 88 14.60 3.96 12.53
CA ARG A 88 15.14 2.86 11.71
C ARG A 88 14.67 1.49 12.21
N HIS A 89 13.35 1.30 12.33
CA HIS A 89 12.76 0.00 12.61
C HIS A 89 12.66 -0.88 11.37
N HIS A 90 12.67 -0.26 10.18
CA HIS A 90 12.56 -0.94 8.89
C HIS A 90 13.44 -0.24 7.87
N GLY A 91 14.12 -1.00 7.02
CA GLY A 91 15.05 -0.46 6.03
C GLY A 91 14.50 -0.27 4.63
N ASP A 92 13.36 -0.89 4.31
CA ASP A 92 12.80 -0.83 2.96
C ASP A 92 12.26 0.58 2.67
N PRO A 93 12.79 1.28 1.65
CA PRO A 93 12.39 2.65 1.36
C PRO A 93 10.93 2.76 0.90
N PHE A 94 10.39 1.76 0.24
CA PHE A 94 8.99 1.77 -0.19
C PHE A 94 8.04 1.65 0.99
N ASP A 95 8.32 0.73 1.92
CA ASP A 95 7.53 0.60 3.15
C ASP A 95 7.63 1.85 4.01
N ARG A 96 8.82 2.44 4.13
CA ARG A 96 9.02 3.69 4.86
C ARG A 96 8.20 4.83 4.26
N MET A 97 8.10 4.89 2.93
CA MET A 97 7.25 5.87 2.26
C MET A 97 5.78 5.69 2.62
N LEU A 98 5.28 4.46 2.61
CA LEU A 98 3.89 4.19 2.97
C LEU A 98 3.60 4.56 4.42
N ILE A 99 4.55 4.29 5.33
CA ILE A 99 4.42 4.68 6.74
C ILE A 99 4.30 6.19 6.86
N ALA A 100 5.18 6.94 6.20
CA ALA A 100 5.14 8.40 6.23
C ALA A 100 3.83 8.95 5.67
N GLN A 101 3.34 8.38 4.57
CA GLN A 101 2.07 8.76 3.99
C GLN A 101 0.90 8.47 4.92
N ALA A 102 0.89 7.29 5.57
CA ALA A 102 -0.14 6.93 6.52
C ALA A 102 -0.18 7.89 7.71
N GLN A 103 0.98 8.28 8.23
CA GLN A 103 1.08 9.23 9.34
C GLN A 103 0.56 10.62 8.95
N ILE A 104 1.01 11.14 7.82
CA ILE A 104 0.68 12.50 7.38
C ILE A 104 -0.79 12.59 6.96
N GLU A 105 -1.29 11.60 6.24
CA GLU A 105 -2.64 11.63 5.70
C GLU A 105 -3.69 11.00 6.63
N GLY A 106 -3.27 10.45 7.77
CA GLY A 106 -4.18 9.83 8.73
C GLY A 106 -4.83 8.56 8.23
N LEU A 107 -4.06 7.68 7.59
CA LEU A 107 -4.56 6.46 6.98
C LEU A 107 -4.21 5.23 7.82
N THR A 108 -5.05 4.20 7.74
CA THR A 108 -4.74 2.88 8.27
C THR A 108 -4.01 2.09 7.19
N LEU A 109 -2.79 1.64 7.48
CA LEU A 109 -2.00 0.84 6.54
C LEU A 109 -2.46 -0.63 6.58
N VAL A 110 -2.78 -1.17 5.42
CA VAL A 110 -3.13 -2.59 5.27
C VAL A 110 -1.85 -3.33 4.89
N SER A 111 -1.29 -4.09 5.84
CA SER A 111 -0.03 -4.79 5.65
C SER A 111 0.05 -6.04 6.50
N ARG A 112 0.75 -7.06 5.99
CA ARG A 112 1.06 -8.27 6.76
C ARG A 112 2.37 -8.15 7.52
N ASP A 113 3.21 -7.16 7.22
CA ASP A 113 4.52 -7.02 7.83
C ASP A 113 4.39 -6.52 9.28
N ALA A 114 4.61 -7.44 10.24
CA ALA A 114 4.51 -7.13 11.67
C ALA A 114 5.57 -6.11 12.12
N ALA A 115 6.68 -5.97 11.42
CA ALA A 115 7.73 -5.01 11.77
C ALA A 115 7.24 -3.56 11.65
N LEU A 116 6.21 -3.29 10.83
CA LEU A 116 5.65 -1.96 10.67
C LEU A 116 4.90 -1.46 11.91
N ARG A 117 4.53 -2.38 12.83
CA ARG A 117 3.86 -2.03 14.09
C ARG A 117 4.75 -1.23 15.04
N ALA A 118 6.06 -1.21 14.81
CA ALA A 118 6.98 -0.39 15.59
C ALA A 118 6.79 1.12 15.34
N TYR A 119 6.13 1.48 14.25
CA TYR A 119 5.82 2.88 13.93
C TYR A 119 4.47 3.29 14.49
N GLU A 120 4.30 4.61 14.71
CA GLU A 120 3.05 5.16 15.25
C GLU A 120 2.01 5.33 14.14
N ILE A 121 1.47 4.21 13.67
CA ILE A 121 0.38 4.15 12.68
C ILE A 121 -0.59 3.04 13.06
N GLN A 122 -1.81 3.15 12.56
CA GLN A 122 -2.75 2.04 12.64
C GLN A 122 -2.48 1.05 11.50
N ILE A 123 -2.45 -0.23 11.84
CA ILE A 123 -2.25 -1.31 10.88
C ILE A 123 -3.43 -2.25 10.94
N LEU A 124 -3.97 -2.55 9.75
CA LEU A 124 -4.93 -3.63 9.55
C LEU A 124 -4.17 -4.80 8.91
N PRO A 125 -4.12 -5.97 9.56
CA PRO A 125 -3.41 -7.13 9.00
C PRO A 125 -4.00 -7.54 7.65
N ALA A 126 -3.12 -7.62 6.67
CA ALA A 126 -3.51 -8.01 5.31
C ALA A 126 -3.83 -9.54 5.17
#